data_11e91e96565f153009208e1c710704a1
#
_entry.id   11e91e96565f153009208e1c710704a1
#
_cell.length_a   1.000
_cell.length_b   1.000
_cell.length_c   1.000
_cell.angle_alpha   90.00
_cell.angle_beta   90.00
_cell.angle_gamma   90.00
#
_symmetry.space_group_name_H-M   'P 1'
#
loop_
_entity.id
_entity.type
_entity.pdbx_description
1 polymer ?
#
loop_
_entity_poly.entity_id
_entity_poly.type
_entity_poly.pdbx_seq_one_letter_code
_entity_poly.pdbx_strand_id
1 'polypeptide(L)'
;MKIALFSDTYIPDINGVATSTNILRNKLVNLGHDVLVVTSELPSDTTYDESLDDQVLRVPGLEIQALYGYRACNIFSFKGMKEIKRFNPEVIHVQTEFGIGIFGRIAAEYLDIPVVYTYHTMWTDYSHYINPINSETVDTVVKKVITKISKFYGNSCQGLIVPSNKTKDALIHYGLKQKNIYTIPTGLELERFSVNNKNKELCQSLIEKYHLQNHFVLTFLGRIAPEKSITVIIDALKKVVAINDNIRFLIVGGGPQLEELKEYVKNDHIESYVIFTGPQSGEMVPAHYHISNMFISASLSETQGLTYIEAMASSIPVIARYDDQLEDVIDDGKNGFFFKNEDELPKLILDAMEMDLDVLKENALKKANEYSGETFAKKVLEVYKQAILIKEYTYTIVSIFPIKNNKNEVSFTYDENESAVTLELSDKVIDQYKLYRGKTIDRNQFNTLKDHEQISRAYNKALKYLSIKDYTEQQMRKKLMDSGDYDDAQLDTTIQLLSEKNLINDKMYAMNYFKRCTRLGIGHNKAIYNLRNYGVDTEIIDTCLEELDDDEEYQAA
;
A
#
# COMPACT_ATOMS: atom_id res chain seq x y z
N MET A 1 15.32 -0.06 2.43
CA MET A 1 14.06 -0.17 3.19
C MET A 1 13.60 -1.62 3.18
N LYS A 2 12.95 -2.04 4.27
CA LYS A 2 12.22 -3.30 4.36
C LYS A 2 10.73 -3.06 4.11
N ILE A 3 10.19 -3.66 3.07
CA ILE A 3 8.84 -3.40 2.56
C ILE A 3 8.05 -4.71 2.59
N ALA A 4 6.83 -4.70 3.14
CA ALA A 4 5.95 -5.87 3.07
C ALA A 4 4.75 -5.57 2.16
N LEU A 5 4.61 -6.34 1.07
CA LEU A 5 3.50 -6.26 0.12
C LEU A 5 2.46 -7.32 0.47
N PHE A 6 1.20 -6.91 0.68
CA PHE A 6 0.10 -7.80 1.02
C PHE A 6 -0.91 -7.86 -0.13
N SER A 7 -1.09 -9.05 -0.71
CA SER A 7 -2.00 -9.25 -1.83
C SER A 7 -2.68 -10.62 -1.75
N ASP A 8 -4.00 -10.67 -1.92
CA ASP A 8 -4.74 -11.93 -1.96
C ASP A 8 -4.38 -12.78 -3.19
N THR A 9 -3.77 -12.17 -4.21
CA THR A 9 -3.35 -12.82 -5.46
C THR A 9 -1.93 -12.41 -5.81
N TYR A 10 -1.12 -13.40 -6.21
CA TYR A 10 0.27 -13.24 -6.62
C TYR A 10 0.65 -14.31 -7.63
N ILE A 11 1.82 -14.23 -8.25
CA ILE A 11 2.27 -15.30 -9.17
C ILE A 11 2.20 -16.69 -8.50
N PRO A 12 1.71 -17.71 -9.22
CA PRO A 12 1.46 -17.79 -10.67
C PRO A 12 0.08 -17.33 -11.15
N ASP A 13 -0.73 -16.67 -10.33
CA ASP A 13 -2.04 -16.17 -10.74
C ASP A 13 -1.91 -15.20 -11.93
N ILE A 14 -2.79 -15.34 -12.92
CA ILE A 14 -2.78 -14.53 -14.14
C ILE A 14 -3.89 -13.48 -14.03
N ASN A 15 -3.58 -12.35 -13.41
CA ASN A 15 -4.46 -11.17 -13.36
C ASN A 15 -3.66 -9.88 -13.17
N GLY A 16 -4.31 -8.73 -13.35
CA GLY A 16 -3.67 -7.42 -13.30
C GLY A 16 -3.03 -7.07 -11.95
N VAL A 17 -3.64 -7.49 -10.83
CA VAL A 17 -3.12 -7.22 -9.48
C VAL A 17 -1.86 -8.04 -9.21
N ALA A 18 -1.89 -9.35 -9.52
CA ALA A 18 -0.74 -10.24 -9.37
C ALA A 18 0.45 -9.74 -10.22
N THR A 19 0.18 -9.38 -11.48
CA THR A 19 1.20 -8.83 -12.39
C THR A 19 1.78 -7.53 -11.86
N SER A 20 0.94 -6.58 -11.45
CA SER A 20 1.36 -5.30 -10.89
C SER A 20 2.20 -5.46 -9.62
N THR A 21 1.76 -6.34 -8.71
CA THR A 21 2.48 -6.64 -7.46
C THR A 21 3.85 -7.26 -7.74
N ASN A 22 3.92 -8.19 -8.71
CA ASN A 22 5.18 -8.83 -9.10
C ASN A 22 6.15 -7.83 -9.75
N ILE A 23 5.67 -6.98 -10.65
CA ILE A 23 6.49 -5.92 -11.26
C ILE A 23 7.03 -4.99 -10.15
N LEU A 24 6.16 -4.53 -9.25
CA LEU A 24 6.57 -3.68 -8.14
C LEU A 24 7.65 -4.34 -7.28
N ARG A 25 7.42 -5.59 -6.85
CA ARG A 25 8.38 -6.38 -6.06
C ARG A 25 9.74 -6.44 -6.74
N ASN A 26 9.77 -6.86 -8.01
CA ASN A 26 11.00 -7.06 -8.75
C ASN A 26 11.78 -5.75 -8.95
N LYS A 27 11.08 -4.66 -9.29
CA LYS A 27 11.73 -3.35 -9.46
C LYS A 27 12.22 -2.77 -8.12
N LEU A 28 11.50 -2.96 -7.01
CA LEU A 28 11.95 -2.56 -5.67
C LEU A 28 13.21 -3.33 -5.24
N VAL A 29 13.26 -4.64 -5.48
CA VAL A 29 14.46 -5.46 -5.22
C VAL A 29 15.65 -5.00 -6.07
N ASN A 30 15.43 -4.72 -7.35
CA ASN A 30 16.48 -4.19 -8.24
C ASN A 30 16.99 -2.80 -7.79
N LEU A 31 16.15 -2.02 -7.09
CA LEU A 31 16.54 -0.75 -6.48
C LEU A 31 17.24 -0.91 -5.12
N GLY A 32 17.51 -2.14 -4.68
CA GLY A 32 18.25 -2.45 -3.46
C GLY A 32 17.40 -2.45 -2.19
N HIS A 33 16.10 -2.73 -2.28
CA HIS A 33 15.19 -2.85 -1.13
C HIS A 33 14.91 -4.31 -0.80
N ASP A 34 14.71 -4.62 0.49
CA ASP A 34 14.25 -5.93 0.95
C ASP A 34 12.73 -5.97 0.86
N VAL A 35 12.18 -6.94 0.13
CA VAL A 35 10.73 -7.01 -0.12
C VAL A 35 10.19 -8.38 0.26
N LEU A 36 9.30 -8.41 1.25
CA LEU A 36 8.51 -9.58 1.62
C LEU A 36 7.13 -9.49 0.96
N VAL A 37 6.75 -10.50 0.19
CA VAL A 37 5.38 -10.64 -0.31
C VAL A 37 4.59 -11.57 0.61
N VAL A 38 3.44 -11.12 1.09
CA VAL A 38 2.49 -11.94 1.85
C VAL A 38 1.26 -12.18 0.98
N THR A 39 0.98 -13.45 0.69
CA THR A 39 -0.09 -13.84 -0.23
C THR A 39 -0.76 -15.14 0.19
N SER A 40 -1.78 -15.57 -0.57
CA SER A 40 -2.48 -16.83 -0.33
C SER A 40 -1.63 -18.06 -0.70
N GLU A 41 -1.90 -19.19 -0.08
CA GLU A 41 -1.39 -20.49 -0.51
C GLU A 41 -1.79 -20.80 -1.95
N LEU A 42 -0.96 -21.61 -2.62
CA LEU A 42 -1.22 -22.09 -3.97
C LEU A 42 -2.34 -23.14 -4.01
N PRO A 43 -3.03 -23.31 -5.16
CA PRO A 43 -3.89 -24.47 -5.39
C PRO A 43 -3.16 -25.77 -5.18
N SER A 44 -3.83 -26.79 -4.61
CA SER A 44 -3.24 -28.11 -4.38
C SER A 44 -2.85 -28.84 -5.67
N ASP A 45 -3.39 -28.43 -6.81
CA ASP A 45 -3.16 -28.97 -8.15
C ASP A 45 -2.18 -28.13 -8.98
N THR A 46 -1.53 -27.14 -8.37
CA THR A 46 -0.56 -26.28 -9.06
C THR A 46 0.70 -27.06 -9.45
N THR A 47 1.23 -26.73 -10.63
CA THR A 47 2.55 -27.18 -11.09
C THR A 47 3.66 -26.16 -10.80
N TYR A 48 3.33 -25.07 -10.14
CA TYR A 48 4.28 -24.00 -9.80
C TYR A 48 5.28 -24.49 -8.75
N ASP A 49 6.55 -24.20 -8.98
CA ASP A 49 7.65 -24.55 -8.07
C ASP A 49 7.83 -23.45 -7.02
N GLU A 50 7.38 -23.70 -5.80
CA GLU A 50 7.52 -22.76 -4.67
C GLU A 50 8.98 -22.47 -4.29
N SER A 51 9.95 -23.28 -4.74
CA SER A 51 11.38 -22.98 -4.51
C SER A 51 11.85 -21.71 -5.21
N LEU A 52 11.08 -21.21 -6.17
CA LEU A 52 11.28 -19.93 -6.87
C LEU A 52 10.79 -18.73 -6.06
N ASP A 53 10.04 -18.97 -4.97
CA ASP A 53 9.48 -17.94 -4.11
C ASP A 53 10.55 -17.38 -3.13
N ASP A 54 11.39 -16.49 -3.60
CA ASP A 54 12.30 -15.74 -2.72
C ASP A 54 11.54 -14.66 -1.95
N GLN A 55 11.59 -14.73 -0.61
CA GLN A 55 10.89 -13.81 0.29
C GLN A 55 9.37 -13.71 0.03
N VAL A 56 8.71 -14.83 -0.23
CA VAL A 56 7.25 -14.92 -0.33
C VAL A 56 6.71 -15.74 0.85
N LEU A 57 5.79 -15.15 1.60
CA LEU A 57 5.09 -15.78 2.72
C LEU A 57 3.68 -16.15 2.28
N ARG A 58 3.41 -17.44 2.12
CA ARG A 58 2.08 -17.94 1.77
C ARG A 58 1.28 -18.25 3.03
N VAL A 59 0.06 -17.71 3.09
CA VAL A 59 -0.87 -17.86 4.23
C VAL A 59 -1.99 -18.82 3.84
N PRO A 60 -2.33 -19.80 4.70
CA PRO A 60 -3.41 -20.74 4.44
C PRO A 60 -4.75 -20.07 4.13
N GLY A 61 -5.44 -20.57 3.11
CA GLY A 61 -6.74 -20.09 2.67
C GLY A 61 -7.60 -21.20 2.09
N LEU A 62 -8.92 -20.99 2.05
CA LEU A 62 -9.88 -21.89 1.43
C LEU A 62 -10.27 -21.36 0.04
N GLU A 63 -10.22 -22.22 -0.97
CA GLU A 63 -10.65 -21.86 -2.32
C GLU A 63 -12.17 -21.67 -2.39
N ILE A 64 -12.61 -20.53 -2.91
CA ILE A 64 -14.03 -20.26 -3.19
C ILE A 64 -14.25 -20.40 -4.69
N GLN A 65 -14.70 -21.58 -5.13
CA GLN A 65 -14.97 -21.87 -6.54
C GLN A 65 -15.95 -20.87 -7.20
N ALA A 66 -16.87 -20.29 -6.44
CA ALA A 66 -17.86 -19.34 -6.93
C ALA A 66 -17.30 -17.96 -7.29
N LEU A 67 -16.06 -17.63 -6.94
CA LEU A 67 -15.40 -16.35 -7.16
C LEU A 67 -14.19 -16.47 -8.10
N TYR A 68 -14.30 -17.22 -9.18
CA TYR A 68 -13.24 -17.33 -10.22
C TYR A 68 -11.85 -17.73 -9.67
N GLY A 69 -11.79 -18.63 -8.68
CA GLY A 69 -10.55 -19.08 -8.08
C GLY A 69 -9.97 -18.14 -7.02
N TYR A 70 -10.69 -17.09 -6.61
CA TYR A 70 -10.31 -16.30 -5.44
C TYR A 70 -10.34 -17.16 -4.18
N ARG A 71 -9.31 -17.00 -3.34
CA ARG A 71 -9.20 -17.73 -2.08
C ARG A 71 -9.60 -16.85 -0.91
N ALA A 72 -10.50 -17.34 -0.08
CA ALA A 72 -10.74 -16.74 1.23
C ALA A 72 -9.59 -17.14 2.16
N CYS A 73 -8.63 -16.27 2.32
CA CYS A 73 -7.58 -16.44 3.31
C CYS A 73 -8.05 -16.06 4.69
N ASN A 74 -7.45 -16.69 5.70
CA ASN A 74 -7.63 -16.25 7.07
C ASN A 74 -7.16 -14.79 7.21
N ILE A 75 -8.00 -13.96 7.79
CA ILE A 75 -7.70 -12.56 8.09
C ILE A 75 -6.57 -12.39 9.13
N PHE A 76 -6.11 -13.48 9.72
CA PHE A 76 -5.02 -13.51 10.70
C PHE A 76 -4.30 -14.86 10.70
N SER A 77 -2.97 -14.83 10.75
CA SER A 77 -2.10 -15.99 10.88
C SER A 77 -1.03 -15.74 11.94
N PHE A 78 -1.03 -16.51 13.02
CA PHE A 78 0.00 -16.42 14.08
C PHE A 78 1.41 -16.69 13.52
N LYS A 79 1.54 -17.72 12.67
CA LYS A 79 2.81 -18.03 12.00
C LYS A 79 3.22 -16.88 11.08
N GLY A 80 2.28 -16.37 10.29
CA GLY A 80 2.50 -15.22 9.41
C GLY A 80 2.93 -13.98 10.19
N MET A 81 2.25 -13.64 11.28
CA MET A 81 2.61 -12.49 12.13
C MET A 81 4.02 -12.61 12.71
N LYS A 82 4.43 -13.83 13.13
CA LYS A 82 5.80 -14.08 13.63
C LYS A 82 6.85 -13.81 12.55
N GLU A 83 6.62 -14.26 11.32
CA GLU A 83 7.56 -14.02 10.20
C GLU A 83 7.59 -12.54 9.79
N ILE A 84 6.43 -11.86 9.74
CA ILE A 84 6.36 -10.41 9.48
C ILE A 84 7.15 -9.64 10.55
N LYS A 85 6.94 -9.98 11.84
CA LYS A 85 7.68 -9.36 12.95
C LYS A 85 9.19 -9.62 12.85
N ARG A 86 9.61 -10.82 12.43
CA ARG A 86 11.02 -11.15 12.21
C ARG A 86 11.62 -10.37 11.05
N PHE A 87 10.87 -10.21 9.96
CA PHE A 87 11.26 -9.40 8.81
C PHE A 87 11.41 -7.92 9.20
N ASN A 88 10.56 -7.43 10.12
CA ASN A 88 10.55 -6.06 10.64
C ASN A 88 10.42 -4.99 9.53
N PRO A 89 9.29 -4.95 8.81
CA PRO A 89 9.09 -4.00 7.72
C PRO A 89 8.98 -2.56 8.24
N GLU A 90 9.45 -1.60 7.45
CA GLU A 90 9.32 -0.16 7.71
C GLU A 90 7.98 0.39 7.15
N VAL A 91 7.40 -0.31 6.18
CA VAL A 91 6.10 0.03 5.57
C VAL A 91 5.37 -1.24 5.15
N ILE A 92 4.05 -1.23 5.30
CA ILE A 92 3.15 -2.27 4.79
C ILE A 92 2.36 -1.67 3.63
N HIS A 93 2.42 -2.32 2.47
CA HIS A 93 1.67 -1.93 1.29
C HIS A 93 0.61 -2.98 0.97
N VAL A 94 -0.65 -2.59 1.08
CA VAL A 94 -1.81 -3.44 0.84
C VAL A 94 -2.27 -3.26 -0.61
N GLN A 95 -2.41 -4.37 -1.35
CA GLN A 95 -2.78 -4.39 -2.77
C GLN A 95 -4.23 -4.83 -2.99
N THR A 96 -4.86 -5.44 -1.98
CA THR A 96 -6.22 -5.99 -2.06
C THR A 96 -7.01 -5.72 -0.80
N GLU A 97 -8.35 -5.87 -0.88
CA GLU A 97 -9.29 -5.52 0.19
C GLU A 97 -9.75 -6.73 1.02
N PHE A 98 -9.35 -7.95 0.64
CA PHE A 98 -9.86 -9.19 1.26
C PHE A 98 -8.91 -9.76 2.33
N GLY A 99 -8.93 -11.06 2.55
CA GLY A 99 -8.29 -11.74 3.66
C GLY A 99 -6.85 -11.32 3.95
N ILE A 100 -5.98 -11.34 2.92
CA ILE A 100 -4.57 -10.95 3.06
C ILE A 100 -4.44 -9.42 3.23
N GLY A 101 -5.27 -8.64 2.54
CA GLY A 101 -5.28 -7.19 2.73
C GLY A 101 -5.71 -6.77 4.14
N ILE A 102 -6.72 -7.45 4.72
CA ILE A 102 -7.13 -7.27 6.12
C ILE A 102 -5.99 -7.68 7.06
N PHE A 103 -5.35 -8.82 6.80
CA PHE A 103 -4.21 -9.29 7.61
C PHE A 103 -3.07 -8.26 7.60
N GLY A 104 -2.75 -7.66 6.45
CA GLY A 104 -1.75 -6.60 6.34
C GLY A 104 -2.07 -5.38 7.22
N ARG A 105 -3.34 -4.97 7.29
CA ARG A 105 -3.79 -3.86 8.14
C ARG A 105 -3.71 -4.21 9.62
N ILE A 106 -4.12 -5.42 10.01
CA ILE A 106 -3.96 -5.91 11.39
C ILE A 106 -2.48 -5.95 11.79
N ALA A 107 -1.61 -6.43 10.89
CA ALA A 107 -0.18 -6.45 11.14
C ALA A 107 0.41 -5.04 11.29
N ALA A 108 -0.04 -4.10 10.46
CA ALA A 108 0.39 -2.69 10.53
C ALA A 108 -0.02 -2.02 11.85
N GLU A 109 -1.24 -2.26 12.29
CA GLU A 109 -1.74 -1.74 13.56
C GLU A 109 -1.00 -2.35 14.76
N TYR A 110 -0.83 -3.69 14.76
CA TYR A 110 -0.14 -4.40 15.84
C TYR A 110 1.34 -4.02 15.96
N LEU A 111 2.03 -3.81 14.84
CA LEU A 111 3.45 -3.46 14.79
C LEU A 111 3.69 -1.95 14.73
N ASP A 112 2.64 -1.15 14.71
CA ASP A 112 2.65 0.31 14.58
C ASP A 112 3.42 0.81 13.35
N ILE A 113 3.18 0.16 12.20
CA ILE A 113 3.83 0.41 10.92
C ILE A 113 2.88 1.18 9.99
N PRO A 114 3.37 2.17 9.19
CA PRO A 114 2.53 2.88 8.24
C PRO A 114 1.98 1.98 7.14
N VAL A 115 0.74 2.26 6.72
CA VAL A 115 0.04 1.56 5.64
C VAL A 115 -0.01 2.44 4.40
N VAL A 116 0.41 1.87 3.27
CA VAL A 116 0.08 2.37 1.93
C VAL A 116 -0.92 1.40 1.31
N TYR A 117 -1.89 1.93 0.59
CA TYR A 117 -2.90 1.11 -0.06
C TYR A 117 -3.02 1.48 -1.54
N THR A 118 -2.99 0.48 -2.43
CA THR A 118 -3.28 0.67 -3.86
C THR A 118 -4.70 0.19 -4.17
N TYR A 119 -5.50 1.08 -4.73
CA TYR A 119 -6.84 0.80 -5.21
C TYR A 119 -6.79 0.35 -6.66
N HIS A 120 -6.80 -0.97 -6.89
CA HIS A 120 -6.66 -1.55 -8.24
C HIS A 120 -7.96 -1.63 -9.04
N THR A 121 -9.10 -1.81 -8.36
CA THR A 121 -10.35 -2.19 -9.04
C THR A 121 -11.48 -1.25 -8.68
N MET A 122 -12.09 -0.63 -9.69
CA MET A 122 -13.36 0.09 -9.54
C MET A 122 -14.50 -0.90 -9.32
N TRP A 123 -14.67 -1.37 -8.08
CA TRP A 123 -15.69 -2.36 -7.73
C TRP A 123 -17.11 -1.97 -8.12
N THR A 124 -17.40 -0.67 -8.26
CA THR A 124 -18.69 -0.18 -8.72
C THR A 124 -19.00 -0.58 -10.16
N ASP A 125 -17.97 -0.72 -10.99
CA ASP A 125 -18.13 -1.14 -12.39
C ASP A 125 -18.35 -2.65 -12.51
N TYR A 126 -17.99 -3.40 -11.46
CA TYR A 126 -18.17 -4.85 -11.35
C TYR A 126 -19.38 -5.27 -10.52
N SER A 127 -20.27 -4.35 -10.16
CA SER A 127 -21.48 -4.64 -9.38
C SER A 127 -22.37 -5.71 -10.01
N HIS A 128 -22.37 -5.82 -11.34
CA HIS A 128 -23.13 -6.83 -12.09
C HIS A 128 -22.63 -8.28 -11.83
N TYR A 129 -21.36 -8.48 -11.45
CA TYR A 129 -20.85 -9.81 -11.08
C TYR A 129 -21.35 -10.26 -9.69
N ILE A 130 -21.68 -9.30 -8.82
CA ILE A 130 -22.16 -9.57 -7.45
C ILE A 130 -23.70 -9.63 -7.42
N ASN A 131 -24.36 -9.15 -8.48
CA ASN A 131 -25.82 -9.12 -8.63
C ASN A 131 -26.30 -10.04 -9.76
N PRO A 132 -26.32 -11.38 -9.58
CA PRO A 132 -26.72 -12.34 -10.63
C PRO A 132 -28.20 -12.24 -11.03
N ILE A 133 -29.01 -11.50 -10.26
CA ILE A 133 -30.45 -11.34 -10.46
C ILE A 133 -30.78 -10.07 -11.26
N ASN A 134 -29.78 -9.21 -11.58
CA ASN A 134 -29.95 -7.92 -12.28
C ASN A 134 -31.05 -7.01 -11.67
N SER A 135 -31.22 -7.04 -10.35
CA SER A 135 -32.17 -6.20 -9.63
C SER A 135 -31.55 -4.82 -9.33
N GLU A 136 -32.18 -3.74 -9.78
CA GLU A 136 -31.74 -2.35 -9.53
C GLU A 136 -31.61 -2.04 -8.03
N THR A 137 -32.49 -2.60 -7.20
CA THR A 137 -32.46 -2.43 -5.74
C THR A 137 -31.23 -3.09 -5.13
N VAL A 138 -30.90 -4.31 -5.56
CA VAL A 138 -29.70 -5.05 -5.12
C VAL A 138 -28.44 -4.32 -5.57
N ASP A 139 -28.39 -3.85 -6.81
CA ASP A 139 -27.26 -3.09 -7.36
C ASP A 139 -26.99 -1.80 -6.53
N THR A 140 -28.04 -1.07 -6.19
CA THR A 140 -27.93 0.14 -5.35
C THR A 140 -27.38 -0.16 -3.95
N VAL A 141 -27.80 -1.26 -3.33
CA VAL A 141 -27.30 -1.67 -1.99
C VAL A 141 -25.85 -2.11 -2.09
N VAL A 142 -25.51 -2.93 -3.08
CA VAL A 142 -24.13 -3.39 -3.34
C VAL A 142 -23.20 -2.19 -3.56
N LYS A 143 -23.56 -1.24 -4.40
CA LYS A 143 -22.78 -0.01 -4.62
C LYS A 143 -22.57 0.81 -3.35
N LYS A 144 -23.58 0.94 -2.49
CA LYS A 144 -23.47 1.61 -1.19
C LYS A 144 -22.50 0.89 -0.24
N VAL A 145 -22.51 -0.44 -0.20
CA VAL A 145 -21.60 -1.24 0.62
C VAL A 145 -20.16 -1.08 0.10
N ILE A 146 -19.97 -1.24 -1.21
CA ILE A 146 -18.67 -1.04 -1.87
C ILE A 146 -18.12 0.35 -1.56
N THR A 147 -18.93 1.39 -1.72
CA THR A 147 -18.53 2.77 -1.42
C THR A 147 -18.08 2.94 0.04
N LYS A 148 -18.78 2.33 1.00
CA LYS A 148 -18.38 2.38 2.42
C LYS A 148 -17.05 1.67 2.67
N ILE A 149 -16.85 0.51 2.06
CA ILE A 149 -15.60 -0.25 2.16
C ILE A 149 -14.45 0.55 1.55
N SER A 150 -14.61 1.05 0.33
CA SER A 150 -13.57 1.87 -0.35
C SER A 150 -13.19 3.11 0.46
N LYS A 151 -14.19 3.78 1.07
CA LYS A 151 -13.94 4.93 1.98
C LYS A 151 -13.18 4.52 3.23
N PHE A 152 -13.56 3.42 3.87
CA PHE A 152 -12.88 2.93 5.06
C PHE A 152 -11.41 2.62 4.73
N TYR A 153 -11.16 1.84 3.69
CA TYR A 153 -9.80 1.46 3.29
C TYR A 153 -8.96 2.67 2.85
N GLY A 154 -9.54 3.57 2.06
CA GLY A 154 -8.83 4.75 1.60
C GLY A 154 -8.52 5.75 2.70
N ASN A 155 -9.41 5.91 3.70
CA ASN A 155 -9.19 6.85 4.80
C ASN A 155 -8.31 6.29 5.93
N SER A 156 -8.12 4.97 6.01
CA SER A 156 -7.35 4.30 7.06
C SER A 156 -5.91 3.93 6.64
N CYS A 157 -5.33 4.67 5.69
CA CYS A 157 -3.94 4.51 5.26
C CYS A 157 -3.22 5.86 5.25
N GLN A 158 -1.90 5.86 5.37
CA GLN A 158 -1.06 7.06 5.30
C GLN A 158 -0.83 7.51 3.86
N GLY A 159 -0.98 6.62 2.87
CA GLY A 159 -0.90 6.93 1.45
C GLY A 159 -1.84 6.05 0.64
N LEU A 160 -2.65 6.67 -0.22
CA LEU A 160 -3.54 5.97 -1.16
C LEU A 160 -3.01 6.15 -2.57
N ILE A 161 -2.76 5.04 -3.25
CA ILE A 161 -2.35 5.01 -4.66
C ILE A 161 -3.56 4.63 -5.52
N VAL A 162 -3.79 5.37 -6.59
CA VAL A 162 -4.83 5.11 -7.59
C VAL A 162 -4.24 5.10 -8.99
N PRO A 163 -4.75 4.27 -9.92
CA PRO A 163 -4.14 4.09 -11.24
C PRO A 163 -4.36 5.27 -12.20
N SER A 164 -5.40 6.07 -11.98
CA SER A 164 -5.75 7.19 -12.88
C SER A 164 -6.42 8.35 -12.13
N ASN A 165 -6.43 9.53 -12.75
CA ASN A 165 -7.16 10.68 -12.22
C ASN A 165 -8.67 10.43 -12.16
N LYS A 166 -9.23 9.70 -13.13
CA LYS A 166 -10.63 9.29 -13.12
C LYS A 166 -10.98 8.47 -11.87
N THR A 167 -10.13 7.52 -11.48
CA THR A 167 -10.31 6.74 -10.25
C THR A 167 -10.23 7.63 -9.01
N LYS A 168 -9.29 8.57 -8.99
CA LYS A 168 -9.16 9.57 -7.91
C LYS A 168 -10.43 10.39 -7.76
N ASP A 169 -10.94 10.95 -8.85
CA ASP A 169 -12.13 11.82 -8.85
C ASP A 169 -13.38 11.05 -8.44
N ALA A 170 -13.52 9.80 -8.90
CA ALA A 170 -14.60 8.92 -8.49
C ALA A 170 -14.59 8.65 -6.99
N LEU A 171 -13.42 8.35 -6.40
CA LEU A 171 -13.29 8.12 -4.95
C LEU A 171 -13.58 9.40 -4.14
N ILE A 172 -13.15 10.56 -4.60
CA ILE A 172 -13.49 11.85 -3.98
C ILE A 172 -15.01 12.09 -4.06
N HIS A 173 -15.63 11.81 -5.20
CA HIS A 173 -17.09 11.90 -5.37
C HIS A 173 -17.84 10.96 -4.40
N TYR A 174 -17.30 9.76 -4.13
CA TYR A 174 -17.84 8.85 -3.10
C TYR A 174 -17.69 9.39 -1.68
N GLY A 175 -17.02 10.53 -1.50
CA GLY A 175 -16.80 11.19 -0.22
C GLY A 175 -15.58 10.64 0.53
N LEU A 176 -14.55 10.24 -0.18
CA LEU A 176 -13.22 9.99 0.38
C LEU A 176 -12.65 11.32 0.90
N LYS A 177 -12.12 11.30 2.14
CA LYS A 177 -11.55 12.49 2.78
C LYS A 177 -10.02 12.45 2.88
N GLN A 178 -9.40 11.37 2.38
CA GLN A 178 -7.96 11.20 2.35
C GLN A 178 -7.30 12.33 1.56
N LYS A 179 -6.30 12.98 2.17
CA LYS A 179 -5.54 14.08 1.53
C LYS A 179 -4.34 13.57 0.73
N ASN A 180 -3.81 12.38 1.09
CA ASN A 180 -2.60 11.81 0.52
C ASN A 180 -2.95 10.79 -0.55
N ILE A 181 -3.57 11.25 -1.64
CA ILE A 181 -3.94 10.44 -2.80
C ILE A 181 -2.94 10.70 -3.93
N TYR A 182 -2.31 9.64 -4.39
CA TYR A 182 -1.28 9.67 -5.43
C TYR A 182 -1.78 8.96 -6.68
N THR A 183 -1.82 9.65 -7.80
CA THR A 183 -2.13 9.04 -9.10
C THR A 183 -0.85 8.44 -9.65
N ILE A 184 -0.76 7.11 -9.60
CA ILE A 184 0.40 6.34 -10.09
C ILE A 184 -0.13 5.21 -10.96
N PRO A 185 0.01 5.28 -12.29
CA PRO A 185 -0.43 4.21 -13.16
C PRO A 185 0.37 2.93 -12.91
N THR A 186 -0.26 1.79 -13.15
CA THR A 186 0.38 0.48 -13.02
C THR A 186 1.61 0.38 -13.92
N GLY A 187 2.72 -0.08 -13.37
CA GLY A 187 3.96 -0.26 -14.12
C GLY A 187 3.87 -1.39 -15.13
N LEU A 188 4.53 -1.21 -16.26
CA LEU A 188 4.61 -2.19 -17.34
C LEU A 188 6.05 -2.62 -17.58
N GLU A 189 6.23 -3.86 -18.06
CA GLU A 189 7.54 -4.36 -18.49
C GLU A 189 7.79 -3.91 -19.93
N LEU A 190 8.30 -2.69 -20.08
CA LEU A 190 8.53 -2.06 -21.38
C LEU A 190 9.91 -2.28 -21.96
N GLU A 191 10.82 -2.92 -21.23
CA GLU A 191 12.21 -3.13 -21.64
C GLU A 191 12.32 -3.86 -22.98
N ARG A 192 11.44 -4.84 -23.24
CA ARG A 192 11.44 -5.59 -24.51
C ARG A 192 11.07 -4.74 -25.72
N PHE A 193 10.36 -3.64 -25.51
CA PHE A 193 9.95 -2.70 -26.56
C PHE A 193 10.98 -1.60 -26.82
N SER A 194 11.99 -1.47 -25.96
CA SER A 194 13.00 -0.43 -26.09
C SER A 194 13.77 -0.53 -27.40
N VAL A 195 14.02 0.62 -28.02
CA VAL A 195 14.85 0.74 -29.24
C VAL A 195 16.26 0.15 -29.04
N ASN A 196 16.76 0.18 -27.79
CA ASN A 196 18.07 -0.39 -27.45
C ASN A 196 18.07 -1.93 -27.54
N ASN A 197 16.91 -2.57 -27.40
CA ASN A 197 16.72 -4.01 -27.50
C ASN A 197 16.24 -4.45 -28.90
N LYS A 198 16.26 -3.53 -29.88
CA LYS A 198 15.82 -3.81 -31.24
C LYS A 198 16.66 -4.92 -31.89
N ASN A 199 16.02 -6.02 -32.24
CA ASN A 199 16.61 -7.08 -33.04
C ASN A 199 16.68 -6.64 -34.51
N LYS A 200 17.83 -6.13 -34.93
CA LYS A 200 18.03 -5.55 -36.26
C LYS A 200 17.85 -6.57 -37.40
N GLU A 201 18.34 -7.81 -37.20
CA GLU A 201 18.23 -8.87 -38.18
C GLU A 201 16.78 -9.29 -38.41
N LEU A 202 16.04 -9.47 -37.30
CA LEU A 202 14.62 -9.76 -37.37
C LEU A 202 13.82 -8.63 -38.03
N CYS A 203 14.07 -7.40 -37.67
CA CYS A 203 13.41 -6.24 -38.30
C CYS A 203 13.71 -6.19 -39.81
N GLN A 204 14.95 -6.40 -40.23
CA GLN A 204 15.32 -6.42 -41.64
C GLN A 204 14.60 -7.55 -42.39
N SER A 205 14.53 -8.73 -41.81
CA SER A 205 13.81 -9.86 -42.43
C SER A 205 12.30 -9.59 -42.58
N LEU A 206 11.67 -8.90 -41.60
CA LEU A 206 10.26 -8.51 -41.68
C LEU A 206 10.03 -7.44 -42.75
N ILE A 207 10.93 -6.44 -42.87
CA ILE A 207 10.88 -5.41 -43.92
C ILE A 207 10.94 -6.07 -45.29
N GLU A 208 11.83 -7.02 -45.49
CA GLU A 208 11.94 -7.77 -46.75
C GLU A 208 10.72 -8.65 -47.00
N LYS A 209 10.26 -9.40 -46.00
CA LYS A 209 9.11 -10.30 -46.09
C LYS A 209 7.83 -9.58 -46.50
N TYR A 210 7.63 -8.39 -45.96
CA TYR A 210 6.40 -7.61 -46.18
C TYR A 210 6.58 -6.50 -47.25
N HIS A 211 7.74 -6.43 -47.93
CA HIS A 211 8.04 -5.44 -48.97
C HIS A 211 7.84 -3.99 -48.49
N LEU A 212 8.38 -3.65 -47.30
CA LEU A 212 8.16 -2.37 -46.63
C LEU A 212 9.24 -1.32 -46.96
N GLN A 213 10.24 -1.65 -47.80
CA GLN A 213 11.35 -0.75 -48.14
C GLN A 213 10.81 0.56 -48.71
N ASN A 214 11.24 1.67 -48.08
CA ASN A 214 10.90 3.04 -48.49
C ASN A 214 9.40 3.41 -48.40
N HIS A 215 8.57 2.58 -47.75
CA HIS A 215 7.17 2.89 -47.50
C HIS A 215 6.97 3.44 -46.10
N PHE A 216 6.00 4.33 -45.94
CA PHE A 216 5.48 4.72 -44.63
C PHE A 216 4.65 3.55 -44.07
N VAL A 217 5.05 3.01 -42.92
CA VAL A 217 4.41 1.86 -42.31
C VAL A 217 3.49 2.33 -41.18
N LEU A 218 2.19 2.23 -41.44
CA LEU A 218 1.14 2.42 -40.45
C LEU A 218 0.79 1.06 -39.85
N THR A 219 0.72 0.93 -38.52
CA THR A 219 0.53 -0.37 -37.87
C THR A 219 -0.61 -0.35 -36.88
N PHE A 220 -1.50 -1.34 -36.96
CA PHE A 220 -2.41 -1.76 -35.91
C PHE A 220 -1.90 -3.06 -35.31
N LEU A 221 -1.93 -3.17 -33.99
CA LEU A 221 -1.58 -4.41 -33.28
C LEU A 221 -2.62 -4.69 -32.20
N GLY A 222 -3.21 -5.87 -32.22
CA GLY A 222 -4.22 -6.27 -31.24
C GLY A 222 -5.17 -7.35 -31.74
N ARG A 223 -6.24 -7.59 -30.96
CA ARG A 223 -7.33 -8.48 -31.35
C ARG A 223 -8.15 -7.85 -32.49
N ILE A 224 -8.38 -8.61 -33.57
CA ILE A 224 -9.19 -8.18 -34.70
C ILE A 224 -10.66 -8.49 -34.42
N ALA A 225 -11.37 -7.47 -33.91
CA ALA A 225 -12.75 -7.61 -33.43
C ALA A 225 -13.56 -6.32 -33.66
N PRO A 226 -14.89 -6.36 -33.65
CA PRO A 226 -15.77 -5.23 -34.02
C PRO A 226 -15.49 -3.95 -33.25
N GLU A 227 -15.19 -4.06 -31.94
CA GLU A 227 -14.89 -2.93 -31.08
C GLU A 227 -13.62 -2.16 -31.47
N LYS A 228 -12.73 -2.76 -32.26
CA LYS A 228 -11.50 -2.12 -32.74
C LYS A 228 -11.70 -1.29 -33.99
N SER A 229 -12.86 -1.39 -34.64
CA SER A 229 -13.29 -0.56 -35.79
C SER A 229 -12.22 -0.42 -36.89
N ILE A 230 -11.53 -1.52 -37.23
CA ILE A 230 -10.41 -1.51 -38.20
C ILE A 230 -10.90 -1.09 -39.60
N THR A 231 -12.18 -1.32 -39.95
CA THR A 231 -12.80 -0.85 -41.18
C THR A 231 -12.68 0.65 -41.38
N VAL A 232 -12.78 1.46 -40.29
CA VAL A 232 -12.61 2.92 -40.34
C VAL A 232 -11.23 3.30 -40.83
N ILE A 233 -10.20 2.54 -40.39
CA ILE A 233 -8.81 2.77 -40.83
C ILE A 233 -8.62 2.38 -42.29
N ILE A 234 -9.24 1.28 -42.73
CA ILE A 234 -9.20 0.80 -44.13
C ILE A 234 -9.92 1.80 -45.06
N ASP A 235 -11.07 2.36 -44.66
CA ASP A 235 -11.77 3.39 -45.41
C ASP A 235 -11.00 4.69 -45.56
N ALA A 236 -10.29 5.07 -44.47
CA ALA A 236 -9.38 6.21 -44.52
C ALA A 236 -8.17 5.93 -45.45
N LEU A 237 -7.59 4.73 -45.36
CA LEU A 237 -6.47 4.31 -46.19
C LEU A 237 -6.82 4.36 -47.67
N LYS A 238 -8.02 3.93 -48.06
CA LYS A 238 -8.50 4.01 -49.45
C LYS A 238 -8.45 5.45 -50.01
N LYS A 239 -8.80 6.43 -49.16
CA LYS A 239 -8.72 7.85 -49.56
C LYS A 239 -7.26 8.32 -49.61
N VAL A 240 -6.38 7.83 -48.70
CA VAL A 240 -4.97 8.17 -48.65
C VAL A 240 -4.21 7.66 -49.87
N VAL A 241 -4.36 6.37 -50.21
CA VAL A 241 -3.62 5.77 -51.32
C VAL A 241 -4.00 6.37 -52.70
N ALA A 242 -5.19 6.94 -52.83
CA ALA A 242 -5.59 7.70 -54.03
C ALA A 242 -4.78 9.02 -54.22
N ILE A 243 -4.15 9.52 -53.13
CA ILE A 243 -3.34 10.77 -53.13
C ILE A 243 -1.86 10.44 -53.05
N ASN A 244 -1.46 9.56 -52.15
CA ASN A 244 -0.09 9.13 -51.91
C ASN A 244 -0.06 7.62 -51.63
N ASP A 245 0.45 6.82 -52.52
CA ASP A 245 0.49 5.36 -52.47
C ASP A 245 1.73 4.79 -51.76
N ASN A 246 2.61 5.68 -51.25
CA ASN A 246 3.81 5.28 -50.52
C ASN A 246 3.54 4.90 -49.07
N ILE A 247 2.44 4.17 -48.80
CA ILE A 247 2.03 3.71 -47.47
C ILE A 247 1.74 2.22 -47.50
N ARG A 248 2.00 1.56 -46.36
CA ARG A 248 1.57 0.18 -46.05
C ARG A 248 0.90 0.15 -44.71
N PHE A 249 -0.26 -0.50 -44.65
CA PHE A 249 -0.97 -0.74 -43.39
C PHE A 249 -0.76 -2.17 -42.94
N LEU A 250 -0.07 -2.31 -41.80
CA LEU A 250 0.28 -3.59 -41.21
C LEU A 250 -0.73 -3.91 -40.10
N ILE A 251 -1.52 -4.98 -40.26
CA ILE A 251 -2.48 -5.44 -39.28
C ILE A 251 -1.91 -6.70 -38.58
N VAL A 252 -1.46 -6.50 -37.34
CA VAL A 252 -0.81 -7.53 -36.55
C VAL A 252 -1.80 -8.08 -35.51
N GLY A 253 -2.19 -9.34 -35.66
CA GLY A 253 -3.12 -9.98 -34.75
C GLY A 253 -4.03 -10.99 -35.41
N GLY A 254 -4.96 -11.52 -34.62
CA GLY A 254 -6.00 -12.43 -35.04
C GLY A 254 -7.31 -12.10 -34.34
N GLY A 255 -8.39 -12.67 -34.82
CA GLY A 255 -9.69 -12.47 -34.20
C GLY A 255 -10.86 -12.78 -35.12
N PRO A 256 -12.09 -12.64 -34.62
CA PRO A 256 -13.31 -13.09 -35.35
C PRO A 256 -13.54 -12.34 -36.65
N GLN A 257 -13.07 -11.09 -36.80
CA GLN A 257 -13.29 -10.33 -38.03
C GLN A 257 -12.15 -10.46 -39.07
N LEU A 258 -11.14 -11.28 -38.85
CA LEU A 258 -9.97 -11.34 -39.75
C LEU A 258 -10.37 -11.67 -41.20
N GLU A 259 -11.19 -12.69 -41.42
CA GLU A 259 -11.59 -13.10 -42.79
C GLU A 259 -12.53 -12.08 -43.43
N GLU A 260 -13.44 -11.50 -42.67
CA GLU A 260 -14.31 -10.41 -43.14
C GLU A 260 -13.48 -9.20 -43.62
N LEU A 261 -12.45 -8.79 -42.85
CA LEU A 261 -11.59 -7.67 -43.24
C LEU A 261 -10.74 -7.97 -44.49
N LYS A 262 -10.28 -9.22 -44.65
CA LYS A 262 -9.57 -9.62 -45.89
C LYS A 262 -10.49 -9.52 -47.13
N GLU A 263 -11.75 -9.97 -47.02
CA GLU A 263 -12.74 -9.80 -48.10
C GLU A 263 -13.04 -8.32 -48.33
N TYR A 264 -13.15 -7.53 -47.27
CA TYR A 264 -13.41 -6.09 -47.37
C TYR A 264 -12.30 -5.37 -48.15
N VAL A 265 -11.04 -5.62 -47.83
CA VAL A 265 -9.85 -5.05 -48.49
C VAL A 265 -9.81 -5.46 -49.97
N LYS A 266 -10.19 -6.72 -50.29
CA LYS A 266 -10.24 -7.24 -51.66
C LYS A 266 -11.33 -6.57 -52.47
N ASN A 267 -12.50 -6.39 -51.91
CA ASN A 267 -13.65 -5.74 -52.59
C ASN A 267 -13.35 -4.26 -52.90
N ASP A 268 -12.50 -3.62 -52.08
CA ASP A 268 -12.07 -2.24 -52.28
C ASP A 268 -10.82 -2.07 -53.16
N HIS A 269 -10.22 -3.18 -53.64
CA HIS A 269 -9.05 -3.22 -54.52
C HIS A 269 -7.80 -2.53 -53.90
N ILE A 270 -7.61 -2.68 -52.60
CA ILE A 270 -6.47 -2.11 -51.87
C ILE A 270 -5.57 -3.17 -51.20
N GLU A 271 -5.63 -4.42 -51.69
CA GLU A 271 -4.89 -5.56 -51.10
C GLU A 271 -3.35 -5.33 -51.12
N SER A 272 -2.86 -4.59 -52.10
CA SER A 272 -1.42 -4.26 -52.20
C SER A 272 -0.93 -3.32 -51.13
N TYR A 273 -1.84 -2.65 -50.39
CA TYR A 273 -1.51 -1.69 -49.33
C TYR A 273 -1.74 -2.21 -47.93
N VAL A 274 -2.50 -3.32 -47.77
CA VAL A 274 -2.87 -3.88 -46.45
C VAL A 274 -2.24 -5.25 -46.26
N ILE A 275 -1.50 -5.42 -45.17
CA ILE A 275 -0.77 -6.65 -44.86
C ILE A 275 -1.32 -7.24 -43.57
N PHE A 276 -1.89 -8.43 -43.65
CA PHE A 276 -2.33 -9.21 -42.48
C PHE A 276 -1.24 -10.19 -42.07
N THR A 277 -0.66 -10.00 -40.88
CA THR A 277 0.46 -10.86 -40.42
C THR A 277 -0.01 -12.11 -39.66
N GLY A 278 -1.27 -12.12 -39.20
CA GLY A 278 -1.76 -13.08 -38.24
C GLY A 278 -1.28 -12.83 -36.80
N PRO A 279 -1.66 -13.69 -35.84
CA PRO A 279 -1.24 -13.56 -34.45
C PRO A 279 0.28 -13.66 -34.31
N GLN A 280 0.86 -12.80 -33.47
CA GLN A 280 2.29 -12.77 -33.16
C GLN A 280 2.53 -12.89 -31.66
N SER A 281 3.68 -13.41 -31.25
CA SER A 281 4.06 -13.60 -29.85
C SER A 281 5.54 -13.37 -29.63
N GLY A 282 5.97 -13.29 -28.35
CA GLY A 282 7.37 -13.18 -27.99
C GLY A 282 8.05 -11.95 -28.59
N GLU A 283 9.22 -12.17 -29.19
CA GLU A 283 10.05 -11.11 -29.83
C GLU A 283 9.45 -10.55 -31.11
N MET A 284 8.50 -11.25 -31.72
CA MET A 284 7.84 -10.77 -32.94
C MET A 284 6.98 -9.53 -32.68
N VAL A 285 6.37 -9.40 -31.50
CA VAL A 285 5.54 -8.24 -31.17
C VAL A 285 6.34 -6.94 -31.15
N PRO A 286 7.46 -6.80 -30.38
CA PRO A 286 8.30 -5.63 -30.44
C PRO A 286 8.86 -5.35 -31.83
N ALA A 287 9.24 -6.40 -32.61
CA ALA A 287 9.81 -6.24 -33.94
C ALA A 287 8.81 -5.57 -34.91
N HIS A 288 7.51 -5.88 -34.81
CA HIS A 288 6.49 -5.23 -35.63
C HIS A 288 6.33 -3.74 -35.30
N TYR A 289 6.42 -3.35 -34.01
CA TYR A 289 6.50 -1.92 -33.68
C TYR A 289 7.77 -1.29 -34.23
N HIS A 290 8.95 -1.91 -34.09
CA HIS A 290 10.22 -1.34 -34.52
C HIS A 290 10.37 -1.15 -36.05
N ILE A 291 9.53 -1.78 -36.86
CA ILE A 291 9.50 -1.57 -38.33
C ILE A 291 8.43 -0.57 -38.75
N SER A 292 7.70 0.01 -37.81
CA SER A 292 6.59 0.92 -38.05
C SER A 292 7.04 2.39 -37.97
N ASN A 293 6.36 3.27 -38.70
CA ASN A 293 6.50 4.70 -38.56
C ASN A 293 5.50 5.29 -37.56
N MET A 294 4.27 4.72 -37.54
CA MET A 294 3.21 5.18 -36.67
C MET A 294 2.27 4.04 -36.31
N PHE A 295 1.79 4.02 -35.08
CA PHE A 295 0.75 3.11 -34.61
C PHE A 295 -0.61 3.76 -34.76
N ILE A 296 -1.65 3.00 -35.13
CA ILE A 296 -3.00 3.50 -35.27
C ILE A 296 -4.03 2.55 -34.66
N SER A 297 -5.05 3.11 -34.00
CA SER A 297 -6.23 2.36 -33.60
C SER A 297 -7.48 3.25 -33.61
N ALA A 298 -8.57 2.70 -34.11
CA ALA A 298 -9.90 3.33 -34.11
C ALA A 298 -10.84 2.71 -33.08
N SER A 299 -10.29 2.11 -32.03
CA SER A 299 -11.05 1.44 -30.95
C SER A 299 -12.12 2.34 -30.36
N LEU A 300 -13.31 1.77 -30.12
CA LEU A 300 -14.46 2.45 -29.51
C LEU A 300 -14.39 2.49 -27.98
N SER A 301 -13.55 1.65 -27.37
CA SER A 301 -13.34 1.62 -25.93
C SER A 301 -11.97 1.06 -25.60
N GLU A 302 -11.26 1.76 -24.75
CA GLU A 302 -9.97 1.33 -24.20
C GLU A 302 -10.04 1.31 -22.67
N THR A 303 -9.29 0.38 -22.05
CA THR A 303 -9.22 0.31 -20.59
C THR A 303 -7.99 1.01 -20.05
N GLN A 304 -6.82 0.75 -20.64
CA GLN A 304 -5.53 1.31 -20.23
C GLN A 304 -4.65 1.73 -21.41
N GLY A 305 -5.06 1.46 -22.65
CA GLY A 305 -4.27 1.80 -23.83
C GLY A 305 -2.91 1.11 -23.91
N LEU A 306 -2.81 -0.16 -23.47
CA LEU A 306 -1.52 -0.88 -23.39
C LEU A 306 -0.77 -0.90 -24.72
N THR A 307 -1.44 -1.16 -25.85
CA THR A 307 -0.83 -1.22 -27.17
C THR A 307 -0.27 0.15 -27.62
N TYR A 308 -0.90 1.23 -27.19
CA TYR A 308 -0.38 2.59 -27.43
C TYR A 308 0.90 2.82 -26.63
N ILE A 309 0.93 2.40 -25.35
CA ILE A 309 2.12 2.54 -24.50
C ILE A 309 3.26 1.65 -25.03
N GLU A 310 2.98 0.44 -25.51
CA GLU A 310 3.95 -0.46 -26.15
C GLU A 310 4.54 0.16 -27.42
N ALA A 311 3.70 0.75 -28.28
CA ALA A 311 4.15 1.48 -29.47
C ALA A 311 5.06 2.65 -29.10
N MET A 312 4.63 3.48 -28.14
CA MET A 312 5.42 4.61 -27.65
C MET A 312 6.74 4.18 -27.00
N ALA A 313 6.77 3.03 -26.29
CA ALA A 313 7.99 2.44 -25.73
C ALA A 313 8.97 1.98 -26.84
N SER A 314 8.44 1.65 -28.03
CA SER A 314 9.22 1.38 -29.24
C SER A 314 9.61 2.66 -29.99
N SER A 315 9.40 3.83 -29.38
CA SER A 315 9.62 5.15 -30.00
C SER A 315 8.75 5.40 -31.25
N ILE A 316 7.49 4.92 -31.21
CA ILE A 316 6.52 5.04 -32.31
C ILE A 316 5.37 5.94 -31.84
N PRO A 317 5.15 7.11 -32.49
CA PRO A 317 4.01 7.95 -32.20
C PRO A 317 2.69 7.28 -32.62
N VAL A 318 1.58 7.76 -32.07
CA VAL A 318 0.30 7.06 -32.16
C VAL A 318 -0.79 7.94 -32.77
N ILE A 319 -1.72 7.33 -33.50
CA ILE A 319 -3.00 7.93 -33.91
C ILE A 319 -4.13 7.14 -33.24
N ALA A 320 -5.02 7.83 -32.52
CA ALA A 320 -6.10 7.21 -31.80
C ALA A 320 -7.44 7.90 -32.08
N ARG A 321 -8.54 7.12 -32.11
CA ARG A 321 -9.87 7.69 -31.89
C ARG A 321 -9.89 8.31 -30.50
N TYR A 322 -10.47 9.50 -30.35
CA TYR A 322 -10.59 10.16 -29.06
C TYR A 322 -11.40 9.29 -28.07
N ASP A 323 -10.80 9.04 -26.93
CA ASP A 323 -11.40 8.36 -25.78
C ASP A 323 -10.84 9.01 -24.51
N ASP A 324 -11.70 9.37 -23.57
CA ASP A 324 -11.32 9.97 -22.29
C ASP A 324 -10.30 9.12 -21.50
N GLN A 325 -10.31 7.79 -21.72
CA GLN A 325 -9.34 6.86 -21.08
C GLN A 325 -7.90 7.06 -21.61
N LEU A 326 -7.75 7.64 -22.80
CA LEU A 326 -6.45 7.85 -23.45
C LEU A 326 -5.89 9.25 -23.20
N GLU A 327 -6.62 10.18 -22.56
CA GLU A 327 -6.14 11.54 -22.27
C GLU A 327 -4.88 11.55 -21.39
N ASP A 328 -4.77 10.59 -20.46
CA ASP A 328 -3.56 10.45 -19.63
C ASP A 328 -2.38 9.81 -20.41
N VAL A 329 -2.64 9.17 -21.56
CA VAL A 329 -1.65 8.42 -22.35
C VAL A 329 -1.17 9.22 -23.56
N ILE A 330 -2.06 9.91 -24.25
CA ILE A 330 -1.76 10.66 -25.48
C ILE A 330 -1.89 12.16 -25.23
N ASP A 331 -0.78 12.87 -25.38
CA ASP A 331 -0.73 14.33 -25.42
C ASP A 331 -0.85 14.75 -26.89
N ASP A 332 -2.05 15.19 -27.30
CA ASP A 332 -2.38 15.51 -28.70
C ASP A 332 -1.39 16.50 -29.32
N GLY A 333 -0.87 16.16 -30.51
CA GLY A 333 0.16 16.93 -31.21
C GLY A 333 1.58 16.82 -30.64
N LYS A 334 1.82 16.07 -29.54
CA LYS A 334 3.14 15.93 -28.91
C LYS A 334 3.75 14.54 -29.03
N ASN A 335 3.00 13.50 -28.66
CA ASN A 335 3.44 12.10 -28.74
C ASN A 335 2.54 11.26 -29.65
N GLY A 336 1.49 11.87 -30.19
CA GLY A 336 0.50 11.27 -31.05
C GLY A 336 -0.60 12.26 -31.40
N PHE A 337 -1.65 11.77 -32.03
CA PHE A 337 -2.79 12.57 -32.46
C PHE A 337 -4.10 11.87 -32.15
N PHE A 338 -5.12 12.67 -31.81
CA PHE A 338 -6.49 12.23 -31.74
C PHE A 338 -7.28 12.61 -33.01
N PHE A 339 -8.18 11.72 -33.42
CA PHE A 339 -9.26 12.08 -34.33
C PHE A 339 -10.60 11.85 -33.64
N LYS A 340 -11.58 12.74 -33.88
CA LYS A 340 -12.95 12.64 -33.33
C LYS A 340 -13.92 12.15 -34.38
N ASN A 341 -13.71 12.56 -35.62
CA ASN A 341 -14.54 12.17 -36.76
C ASN A 341 -13.71 11.37 -37.75
N GLU A 342 -14.34 10.35 -38.34
CA GLU A 342 -13.67 9.46 -39.31
C GLU A 342 -13.18 10.21 -40.56
N ASP A 343 -13.83 11.30 -40.93
CA ASP A 343 -13.44 12.13 -42.08
C ASP A 343 -12.13 12.92 -41.85
N GLU A 344 -11.71 13.08 -40.60
CA GLU A 344 -10.43 13.72 -40.25
C GLU A 344 -9.23 12.80 -40.51
N LEU A 345 -9.46 11.47 -40.41
CA LEU A 345 -8.40 10.48 -40.38
C LEU A 345 -7.56 10.42 -41.68
N PRO A 346 -8.12 10.51 -42.91
CA PRO A 346 -7.30 10.51 -44.12
C PRO A 346 -6.30 11.66 -44.19
N LYS A 347 -6.74 12.87 -43.82
CA LYS A 347 -5.86 14.05 -43.78
C LYS A 347 -4.78 13.88 -42.71
N LEU A 348 -5.14 13.41 -41.52
CA LEU A 348 -4.19 13.20 -40.42
C LEU A 348 -3.10 12.19 -40.80
N ILE A 349 -3.45 11.11 -41.52
CA ILE A 349 -2.47 10.15 -42.02
C ILE A 349 -1.54 10.79 -43.08
N LEU A 350 -2.09 11.56 -44.01
CA LEU A 350 -1.27 12.28 -45.04
C LEU A 350 -0.32 13.28 -44.39
N ASP A 351 -0.82 14.07 -43.45
CA ASP A 351 0.03 15.04 -42.72
C ASP A 351 1.16 14.32 -41.98
N ALA A 352 0.87 13.16 -41.34
CA ALA A 352 1.89 12.35 -40.68
C ALA A 352 2.92 11.74 -41.63
N MET A 353 2.57 11.43 -42.88
CA MET A 353 3.52 10.92 -43.88
C MET A 353 4.52 11.99 -44.34
N GLU A 354 4.15 13.25 -44.25
CA GLU A 354 5.00 14.40 -44.66
C GLU A 354 5.79 15.02 -43.50
N MET A 355 5.39 14.69 -42.23
CA MET A 355 5.94 15.29 -41.04
C MET A 355 7.29 14.66 -40.66
N ASP A 356 8.19 15.48 -40.11
CA ASP A 356 9.32 14.96 -39.35
C ASP A 356 8.84 14.41 -38.00
N LEU A 357 8.94 13.09 -37.85
CA LEU A 357 8.45 12.39 -36.68
C LEU A 357 9.43 12.35 -35.50
N ASP A 358 10.64 12.88 -35.62
CA ASP A 358 11.68 12.64 -34.60
C ASP A 358 11.33 13.26 -33.24
N VAL A 359 10.74 14.43 -33.21
CA VAL A 359 10.25 15.06 -31.97
C VAL A 359 9.09 14.28 -31.36
N LEU A 360 8.14 13.79 -32.17
CA LEU A 360 7.04 12.95 -31.70
C LEU A 360 7.56 11.62 -31.14
N LYS A 361 8.54 10.99 -31.77
CA LYS A 361 9.17 9.75 -31.32
C LYS A 361 9.85 9.91 -29.98
N GLU A 362 10.60 11.00 -29.77
CA GLU A 362 11.24 11.32 -28.49
C GLU A 362 10.18 11.52 -27.39
N ASN A 363 9.14 12.29 -27.67
CA ASN A 363 8.05 12.53 -26.74
C ASN A 363 7.25 11.26 -26.45
N ALA A 364 7.01 10.40 -27.45
CA ALA A 364 6.36 9.10 -27.28
C ALA A 364 7.16 8.21 -26.32
N LEU A 365 8.47 8.09 -26.53
CA LEU A 365 9.35 7.32 -25.64
C LEU A 365 9.35 7.90 -24.21
N LYS A 366 9.42 9.22 -24.07
CA LYS A 366 9.37 9.89 -22.79
C LYS A 366 8.05 9.60 -22.06
N LYS A 367 6.92 9.66 -22.78
CA LYS A 367 5.60 9.36 -22.23
C LYS A 367 5.48 7.88 -21.80
N ALA A 368 5.93 6.94 -22.64
CA ALA A 368 5.93 5.52 -22.28
C ALA A 368 6.73 5.23 -21.00
N ASN A 369 7.86 5.92 -20.79
CA ASN A 369 8.68 5.76 -19.58
C ASN A 369 7.95 6.15 -18.28
N GLU A 370 6.91 6.99 -18.36
CA GLU A 370 6.06 7.30 -17.20
C GLU A 370 5.31 6.05 -16.69
N TYR A 371 5.08 5.08 -17.56
CA TYR A 371 4.42 3.81 -17.32
C TYR A 371 5.38 2.63 -17.11
N SER A 372 6.70 2.86 -17.16
CA SER A 372 7.68 1.78 -16.91
C SER A 372 7.60 1.27 -15.48
N GLY A 373 7.88 -0.03 -15.28
CA GLY A 373 7.94 -0.64 -13.95
C GLY A 373 8.96 0.05 -13.04
N GLU A 374 10.05 0.59 -13.58
CA GLU A 374 11.05 1.33 -12.80
C GLU A 374 10.50 2.68 -12.31
N THR A 375 9.83 3.44 -13.18
CA THR A 375 9.19 4.70 -12.81
C THR A 375 8.07 4.47 -11.79
N PHE A 376 7.27 3.41 -12.00
CA PHE A 376 6.24 2.97 -11.05
C PHE A 376 6.84 2.72 -9.67
N ALA A 377 7.87 1.89 -9.56
CA ALA A 377 8.53 1.59 -8.29
C ALA A 377 9.12 2.84 -7.62
N LYS A 378 9.77 3.73 -8.38
CA LYS A 378 10.31 4.99 -7.86
C LYS A 378 9.22 5.91 -7.30
N LYS A 379 8.10 6.08 -8.01
CA LYS A 379 6.95 6.87 -7.53
C LYS A 379 6.34 6.24 -6.27
N VAL A 380 6.20 4.93 -6.22
CA VAL A 380 5.68 4.21 -5.04
C VAL A 380 6.63 4.36 -3.84
N LEU A 381 7.95 4.33 -4.06
CA LEU A 381 8.95 4.58 -2.99
C LEU A 381 8.80 5.98 -2.37
N GLU A 382 8.50 7.00 -3.17
CA GLU A 382 8.23 8.33 -2.62
C GLU A 382 6.98 8.34 -1.74
N VAL A 383 5.93 7.59 -2.11
CA VAL A 383 4.74 7.42 -1.26
C VAL A 383 5.10 6.72 0.04
N TYR A 384 5.96 5.70 0.02
CA TYR A 384 6.42 5.02 1.24
C TYR A 384 7.15 5.98 2.19
N LYS A 385 8.09 6.78 1.65
CA LYS A 385 8.79 7.79 2.45
C LYS A 385 7.80 8.78 3.09
N GLN A 386 6.84 9.27 2.33
CA GLN A 386 5.81 10.18 2.85
C GLN A 386 4.92 9.49 3.90
N ALA A 387 4.52 8.23 3.68
CA ALA A 387 3.71 7.47 4.63
C ALA A 387 4.44 7.26 5.97
N ILE A 388 5.75 6.96 5.93
CA ILE A 388 6.59 6.85 7.13
C ILE A 388 6.63 8.19 7.85
N LEU A 389 6.90 9.29 7.14
CA LEU A 389 6.90 10.63 7.71
C LEU A 389 5.54 10.96 8.37
N ILE A 390 4.43 10.74 7.70
CA ILE A 390 3.09 11.00 8.23
C ILE A 390 2.83 10.20 9.50
N LYS A 391 3.20 8.91 9.53
CA LYS A 391 3.06 8.05 10.71
C LYS A 391 3.94 8.51 11.88
N GLU A 392 5.13 9.02 11.58
CA GLU A 392 6.08 9.49 12.59
C GLU A 392 5.71 10.85 13.19
N TYR A 393 4.99 11.71 12.50
CA TYR A 393 5.09 13.14 12.75
C TYR A 393 3.89 13.85 13.36
N THR A 394 2.64 13.37 13.35
CA THR A 394 1.60 14.28 13.86
C THR A 394 0.37 13.64 14.49
N TYR A 395 0.20 13.92 15.78
CA TYR A 395 -1.07 13.81 16.49
C TYR A 395 -1.67 15.21 16.68
N THR A 396 -2.89 15.42 16.21
CA THR A 396 -3.62 16.70 16.43
C THR A 396 -4.57 16.56 17.60
N ILE A 397 -4.54 17.50 18.53
CA ILE A 397 -5.46 17.53 19.66
C ILE A 397 -6.83 18.01 19.16
N VAL A 398 -7.84 17.15 19.19
CA VAL A 398 -9.20 17.47 18.73
C VAL A 398 -10.08 17.98 19.84
N SER A 399 -9.86 17.56 21.08
CA SER A 399 -10.61 18.03 22.24
C SER A 399 -9.81 17.91 23.53
N ILE A 400 -10.13 18.80 24.48
CA ILE A 400 -9.68 18.75 25.88
C ILE A 400 -10.92 19.00 26.74
N PHE A 401 -11.33 18.00 27.52
CA PHE A 401 -12.47 18.10 28.40
C PHE A 401 -12.04 17.89 29.85
N PRO A 402 -12.33 18.81 30.78
CA PRO A 402 -12.04 18.62 32.20
C PRO A 402 -12.88 17.50 32.77
N ILE A 403 -12.22 16.63 33.54
CA ILE A 403 -12.84 15.54 34.30
C ILE A 403 -12.53 15.70 35.80
N LYS A 404 -13.00 14.77 36.63
CA LYS A 404 -12.77 14.86 38.09
C LYS A 404 -11.28 14.79 38.45
N ASN A 405 -10.93 15.33 39.63
CA ASN A 405 -9.59 15.26 40.24
C ASN A 405 -8.47 15.97 39.48
N ASN A 406 -8.70 17.18 38.98
CA ASN A 406 -7.72 17.99 38.25
C ASN A 406 -7.08 17.25 37.08
N LYS A 407 -7.90 16.50 36.36
CA LYS A 407 -7.52 15.80 35.13
C LYS A 407 -8.37 16.26 33.98
N ASN A 408 -7.85 16.06 32.79
CA ASN A 408 -8.54 16.31 31.54
C ASN A 408 -8.49 15.06 30.66
N GLU A 409 -9.57 14.82 29.94
CA GLU A 409 -9.64 13.89 28.85
C GLU A 409 -9.20 14.62 27.58
N VAL A 410 -8.05 14.22 27.03
CA VAL A 410 -7.45 14.82 25.86
C VAL A 410 -7.53 13.81 24.71
N SER A 411 -8.27 14.18 23.66
CA SER A 411 -8.43 13.33 22.48
C SER A 411 -7.48 13.78 21.39
N PHE A 412 -6.76 12.83 20.83
CA PHE A 412 -5.80 13.01 19.75
C PHE A 412 -6.27 12.27 18.51
N THR A 413 -6.09 12.86 17.35
CA THR A 413 -6.22 12.17 16.06
C THR A 413 -4.94 12.37 15.26
N TYR A 414 -4.51 11.37 14.54
CA TYR A 414 -3.48 11.50 13.51
C TYR A 414 -4.12 11.70 12.12
N ASP A 415 -5.44 11.47 12.00
CA ASP A 415 -6.26 11.80 10.84
C ASP A 415 -7.63 12.34 11.33
N GLU A 416 -8.19 13.35 10.66
CA GLU A 416 -9.51 13.93 10.98
C GLU A 416 -10.67 12.93 10.94
N ASN A 417 -10.45 11.71 10.43
CA ASN A 417 -11.47 10.69 10.19
C ASN A 417 -11.34 9.42 11.04
N GLU A 418 -10.30 9.28 11.86
CA GLU A 418 -10.13 8.12 12.73
C GLU A 418 -10.67 8.35 14.14
N SER A 419 -10.97 7.24 14.83
CA SER A 419 -11.33 7.25 16.24
C SER A 419 -10.21 7.89 17.04
N ALA A 420 -10.53 8.98 17.72
CA ALA A 420 -9.58 9.69 18.55
C ALA A 420 -9.00 8.78 19.64
N VAL A 421 -7.69 8.75 19.78
CA VAL A 421 -7.02 8.15 20.94
C VAL A 421 -7.14 9.14 22.09
N THR A 422 -7.66 8.68 23.22
CA THR A 422 -7.92 9.55 24.36
C THR A 422 -6.96 9.22 25.51
N LEU A 423 -6.33 10.23 26.08
CA LEU A 423 -5.48 10.15 27.27
C LEU A 423 -6.07 10.97 28.42
N GLU A 424 -5.95 10.45 29.65
CA GLU A 424 -6.26 11.19 30.86
C GLU A 424 -5.02 11.92 31.42
N LEU A 425 -4.92 13.21 31.19
CA LEU A 425 -3.77 14.02 31.59
C LEU A 425 -4.11 14.99 32.71
N SER A 426 -3.18 15.21 33.66
CA SER A 426 -3.35 16.22 34.69
C SER A 426 -3.22 17.64 34.14
N ASP A 427 -3.83 18.64 34.82
CA ASP A 427 -3.68 20.05 34.49
C ASP A 427 -2.19 20.43 34.38
N LYS A 428 -1.36 19.92 35.30
CA LYS A 428 0.10 20.16 35.31
C LYS A 428 0.77 19.71 34.01
N VAL A 429 0.38 18.55 33.44
CA VAL A 429 0.92 18.05 32.18
C VAL A 429 0.44 18.90 31.03
N ILE A 430 -0.82 19.30 31.03
CA ILE A 430 -1.41 20.19 30.01
C ILE A 430 -0.63 21.53 29.96
N ASP A 431 -0.40 22.13 31.12
CA ASP A 431 0.33 23.41 31.22
C ASP A 431 1.81 23.24 30.84
N GLN A 432 2.46 22.16 31.31
CA GLN A 432 3.87 21.88 31.02
C GLN A 432 4.14 21.72 29.52
N TYR A 433 3.27 21.00 28.82
CA TYR A 433 3.39 20.77 27.38
C TYR A 433 2.62 21.78 26.55
N LYS A 434 1.96 22.77 27.17
CA LYS A 434 1.13 23.82 26.53
C LYS A 434 0.16 23.21 25.53
N LEU A 435 -0.64 22.23 25.99
CA LEU A 435 -1.60 21.52 25.16
C LEU A 435 -2.86 22.38 24.97
N TYR A 436 -3.32 22.48 23.72
CA TYR A 436 -4.58 23.15 23.37
C TYR A 436 -5.22 22.50 22.15
N ARG A 437 -6.51 22.68 21.98
CA ARG A 437 -7.25 22.15 20.84
C ARG A 437 -6.68 22.71 19.52
N GLY A 438 -6.39 21.81 18.56
CA GLY A 438 -5.77 22.13 17.29
C GLY A 438 -4.24 22.10 17.31
N LYS A 439 -3.60 21.92 18.49
CA LYS A 439 -2.15 21.74 18.55
C LYS A 439 -1.78 20.39 17.94
N THR A 440 -0.75 20.44 17.09
CA THR A 440 -0.10 19.26 16.55
C THR A 440 1.14 18.94 17.36
N ILE A 441 1.32 17.68 17.73
CA ILE A 441 2.50 17.15 18.43
C ILE A 441 3.09 15.99 17.64
N ASP A 442 4.40 15.80 17.75
CA ASP A 442 5.07 14.65 17.16
C ASP A 442 4.82 13.36 17.96
N ARG A 443 5.19 12.22 17.37
CA ARG A 443 5.00 10.90 17.98
C ARG A 443 5.76 10.78 19.32
N ASN A 444 6.97 11.33 19.42
CA ASN A 444 7.75 11.25 20.66
C ASN A 444 7.07 12.02 21.78
N GLN A 445 6.54 13.21 21.48
CA GLN A 445 5.73 13.99 22.43
C GLN A 445 4.45 13.24 22.82
N PHE A 446 3.77 12.59 21.87
CA PHE A 446 2.59 11.78 22.15
C PHE A 446 2.91 10.60 23.06
N ASN A 447 3.98 9.84 22.77
CA ASN A 447 4.43 8.74 23.61
C ASN A 447 4.79 9.20 25.02
N THR A 448 5.48 10.34 25.15
CA THR A 448 5.77 10.95 26.46
C THR A 448 4.48 11.27 27.24
N LEU A 449 3.45 11.79 26.58
CA LEU A 449 2.15 12.05 27.22
C LEU A 449 1.45 10.75 27.65
N LYS A 450 1.57 9.69 26.85
CA LYS A 450 1.06 8.35 27.18
C LYS A 450 1.77 7.77 28.42
N ASP A 451 3.08 7.95 28.51
CA ASP A 451 3.84 7.53 29.71
C ASP A 451 3.40 8.30 30.94
N HIS A 452 3.18 9.62 30.85
CA HIS A 452 2.60 10.40 31.96
C HIS A 452 1.25 9.85 32.42
N GLU A 453 0.38 9.43 31.49
CA GLU A 453 -0.89 8.80 31.83
C GLU A 453 -0.67 7.46 32.55
N GLN A 454 0.19 6.57 32.02
CA GLN A 454 0.45 5.26 32.61
C GLN A 454 1.06 5.37 34.01
N ILE A 455 2.04 6.25 34.20
CA ILE A 455 2.64 6.55 35.51
C ILE A 455 1.56 7.07 36.47
N SER A 456 0.69 7.98 36.03
CA SER A 456 -0.43 8.48 36.85
C SER A 456 -1.42 7.37 37.23
N ARG A 457 -1.72 6.46 36.33
CA ARG A 457 -2.57 5.29 36.60
C ARG A 457 -1.92 4.34 37.59
N ALA A 458 -0.63 4.01 37.41
CA ALA A 458 0.13 3.17 38.32
C ALA A 458 0.20 3.79 39.74
N TYR A 459 0.48 5.09 39.83
CA TYR A 459 0.54 5.83 41.07
C TYR A 459 -0.80 5.81 41.81
N ASN A 460 -1.92 6.10 41.13
CA ASN A 460 -3.24 6.05 41.76
C ASN A 460 -3.64 4.63 42.21
N LYS A 461 -3.19 3.60 41.53
CA LYS A 461 -3.40 2.20 41.88
C LYS A 461 -2.57 1.83 43.10
N ALA A 462 -1.32 2.29 43.18
CA ALA A 462 -0.46 2.13 44.35
C ALA A 462 -1.07 2.79 45.60
N LEU A 463 -1.63 4.00 45.50
CA LEU A 463 -2.34 4.66 46.60
C LEU A 463 -3.50 3.82 47.15
N LYS A 464 -4.27 3.17 46.26
CA LYS A 464 -5.32 2.24 46.67
C LYS A 464 -4.77 1.04 47.45
N TYR A 465 -3.63 0.49 47.04
CA TYR A 465 -2.99 -0.61 47.77
C TYR A 465 -2.46 -0.14 49.12
N LEU A 466 -1.81 1.01 49.19
CA LEU A 466 -1.26 1.61 50.42
C LEU A 466 -2.37 1.99 51.42
N SER A 467 -3.57 2.32 50.95
CA SER A 467 -4.70 2.56 51.86
C SER A 467 -5.19 1.30 52.62
N ILE A 468 -4.73 0.11 52.22
CA ILE A 468 -5.10 -1.16 52.85
C ILE A 468 -4.01 -1.65 53.79
N LYS A 469 -2.74 -1.59 53.36
CA LYS A 469 -1.57 -1.99 54.16
C LYS A 469 -0.28 -1.38 53.60
N ASP A 470 0.78 -1.41 54.42
CA ASP A 470 2.11 -1.02 53.99
C ASP A 470 2.76 -2.06 53.06
N TYR A 471 3.58 -1.59 52.14
CA TYR A 471 4.37 -2.40 51.21
C TYR A 471 5.82 -1.89 51.16
N THR A 472 6.74 -2.82 50.91
CA THR A 472 8.10 -2.44 50.50
C THR A 472 8.11 -1.97 49.03
N GLU A 473 9.15 -1.29 48.59
CA GLU A 473 9.31 -0.87 47.17
C GLU A 473 9.18 -2.06 46.23
N GLN A 474 9.86 -3.17 46.53
CA GLN A 474 9.85 -4.36 45.70
C GLN A 474 8.46 -5.05 45.68
N GLN A 475 7.78 -5.12 46.84
CA GLN A 475 6.42 -5.66 46.90
C GLN A 475 5.42 -4.82 46.09
N MET A 476 5.52 -3.50 46.16
CA MET A 476 4.68 -2.59 45.40
C MET A 476 4.95 -2.70 43.90
N ARG A 477 6.22 -2.71 43.49
CA ARG A 477 6.63 -2.90 42.11
C ARG A 477 6.04 -4.19 41.52
N LYS A 478 6.20 -5.31 42.23
CA LYS A 478 5.63 -6.60 41.83
C LYS A 478 4.10 -6.54 41.73
N LYS A 479 3.46 -5.91 42.71
CA LYS A 479 1.99 -5.80 42.75
C LYS A 479 1.44 -4.96 41.60
N LEU A 480 2.11 -3.91 41.20
CA LEU A 480 1.77 -3.09 40.02
C LEU A 480 2.01 -3.86 38.74
N MET A 481 3.15 -4.55 38.61
CA MET A 481 3.48 -5.39 37.47
C MET A 481 2.43 -6.48 37.21
N ASP A 482 1.99 -7.17 38.28
CA ASP A 482 0.95 -8.22 38.21
C ASP A 482 -0.46 -7.67 37.88
N SER A 483 -0.66 -6.37 37.94
CA SER A 483 -1.99 -5.74 37.95
C SER A 483 -2.29 -4.87 36.74
N GLY A 484 -1.36 -4.67 35.81
CA GLY A 484 -1.51 -3.82 34.63
C GLY A 484 -0.33 -3.94 33.65
N ASP A 485 -0.52 -3.37 32.48
CA ASP A 485 0.49 -3.33 31.42
C ASP A 485 1.38 -2.08 31.58
N TYR A 486 2.29 -2.12 32.55
CA TYR A 486 3.29 -1.08 32.78
C TYR A 486 4.67 -1.61 32.40
N ASP A 487 5.49 -0.80 31.74
CA ASP A 487 6.89 -1.14 31.50
C ASP A 487 7.77 -0.85 32.72
N ASP A 488 9.03 -1.32 32.69
CA ASP A 488 9.96 -1.19 33.80
C ASP A 488 10.25 0.28 34.14
N ALA A 489 10.40 1.16 33.13
CA ALA A 489 10.68 2.59 33.34
C ALA A 489 9.52 3.34 34.01
N GLN A 490 8.27 3.00 33.62
CA GLN A 490 7.04 3.53 34.23
C GLN A 490 6.88 3.08 35.68
N LEU A 491 7.22 1.80 35.97
CA LEU A 491 7.21 1.26 37.33
C LEU A 491 8.28 1.93 38.20
N ASP A 492 9.52 2.05 37.71
CA ASP A 492 10.63 2.68 38.45
C ASP A 492 10.31 4.15 38.78
N THR A 493 9.79 4.90 37.79
CA THR A 493 9.34 6.28 38.03
C THR A 493 8.20 6.36 39.04
N THR A 494 7.25 5.41 39.00
CA THR A 494 6.14 5.36 39.96
C THR A 494 6.62 5.08 41.37
N ILE A 495 7.52 4.11 41.56
CA ILE A 495 8.12 3.79 42.88
C ILE A 495 8.88 4.98 43.41
N GLN A 496 9.73 5.60 42.58
CA GLN A 496 10.48 6.81 42.98
C GLN A 496 9.55 7.92 43.47
N LEU A 497 8.45 8.21 42.75
CA LEU A 497 7.46 9.23 43.15
C LEU A 497 6.79 8.89 44.50
N LEU A 498 6.54 7.60 44.78
CA LEU A 498 5.98 7.16 46.07
C LEU A 498 6.99 7.32 47.21
N SER A 499 8.26 7.01 46.98
CA SER A 499 9.34 7.12 47.95
C SER A 499 9.69 8.59 48.24
N GLU A 500 9.78 9.45 47.22
CA GLU A 500 9.99 10.91 47.38
C GLU A 500 8.91 11.58 48.26
N LYS A 501 7.68 11.05 48.21
CA LYS A 501 6.57 11.54 49.05
C LYS A 501 6.45 10.82 50.38
N ASN A 502 7.38 9.95 50.74
CA ASN A 502 7.37 9.14 51.91
C ASN A 502 6.12 8.24 52.05
N LEU A 503 5.50 7.87 50.95
CA LEU A 503 4.36 6.96 50.91
C LEU A 503 4.78 5.49 50.93
N ILE A 504 5.98 5.21 50.47
CA ILE A 504 6.72 3.97 50.67
C ILE A 504 8.06 4.32 51.28
N ASN A 505 8.47 3.61 52.30
CA ASN A 505 9.74 3.81 52.99
C ASN A 505 10.18 2.49 53.61
N ASP A 506 11.14 1.82 52.98
CA ASP A 506 11.60 0.49 53.36
C ASP A 506 12.25 0.47 54.76
N LYS A 507 12.88 1.58 55.18
CA LYS A 507 13.44 1.72 56.54
C LYS A 507 12.30 1.74 57.59
N MET A 508 11.27 2.57 57.37
CA MET A 508 10.12 2.61 58.27
C MET A 508 9.37 1.26 58.28
N TYR A 509 9.22 0.63 57.14
CA TYR A 509 8.61 -0.69 57.02
C TYR A 509 9.40 -1.73 57.87
N ALA A 510 10.74 -1.77 57.74
CA ALA A 510 11.59 -2.70 58.45
C ALA A 510 11.54 -2.47 59.95
N MET A 511 11.61 -1.22 60.41
CA MET A 511 11.50 -0.87 61.85
C MET A 511 10.15 -1.32 62.43
N ASN A 512 9.03 -1.04 61.74
CA ASN A 512 7.71 -1.46 62.17
C ASN A 512 7.58 -2.98 62.19
N TYR A 513 8.20 -3.66 61.22
CA TYR A 513 8.20 -5.11 61.13
C TYR A 513 8.99 -5.75 62.27
N PHE A 514 10.17 -5.24 62.60
CA PHE A 514 10.95 -5.69 63.79
C PHE A 514 10.17 -5.49 65.08
N LYS A 515 9.64 -4.30 65.36
CA LYS A 515 8.80 -4.02 66.53
C LYS A 515 7.58 -4.97 66.66
N ARG A 516 7.00 -5.33 65.51
CA ARG A 516 5.92 -6.33 65.47
C ARG A 516 6.38 -7.75 65.78
N CYS A 517 7.55 -8.15 65.20
CA CYS A 517 8.15 -9.45 65.45
C CYS A 517 8.51 -9.64 66.93
N THR A 518 9.11 -8.63 67.57
CA THR A 518 9.40 -8.63 69.01
C THR A 518 8.15 -8.84 69.85
N ARG A 519 7.07 -8.11 69.59
CA ARG A 519 5.76 -8.29 70.28
C ARG A 519 5.18 -9.68 70.10
N LEU A 520 5.45 -10.37 69.01
CA LEU A 520 4.96 -11.70 68.69
C LEU A 520 5.92 -12.82 69.10
N GLY A 521 7.04 -12.52 69.73
CA GLY A 521 8.06 -13.50 70.13
C GLY A 521 8.80 -14.13 68.93
N ILE A 522 8.85 -13.44 67.79
CA ILE A 522 9.58 -13.90 66.58
C ILE A 522 11.02 -13.38 66.66
N GLY A 523 11.98 -14.29 66.67
CA GLY A 523 13.41 -13.93 66.74
C GLY A 523 13.91 -13.13 65.51
N HIS A 524 14.92 -12.26 65.73
CA HIS A 524 15.48 -11.34 64.75
C HIS A 524 15.94 -12.05 63.46
N ASN A 525 16.59 -13.21 63.56
CA ASN A 525 17.04 -13.96 62.36
C ASN A 525 15.89 -14.31 61.41
N LYS A 526 14.71 -14.63 61.92
CA LYS A 526 13.52 -14.91 61.12
C LYS A 526 12.90 -13.64 60.53
N ALA A 527 12.98 -12.53 61.29
CA ALA A 527 12.53 -11.22 60.81
C ALA A 527 13.41 -10.73 59.66
N ILE A 528 14.77 -10.84 59.79
CA ILE A 528 15.75 -10.53 58.73
C ILE A 528 15.49 -11.34 57.48
N TYR A 529 15.31 -12.67 57.60
CA TYR A 529 14.99 -13.54 56.48
C TYR A 529 13.73 -13.10 55.72
N ASN A 530 12.68 -12.74 56.48
CA ASN A 530 11.42 -12.28 55.85
C ASN A 530 11.59 -10.92 55.17
N LEU A 531 12.30 -9.96 55.79
CA LEU A 531 12.57 -8.63 55.21
C LEU A 531 13.35 -8.72 53.93
N ARG A 532 14.37 -9.58 53.84
CA ARG A 532 15.09 -9.87 52.60
C ARG A 532 14.17 -10.45 51.53
N ASN A 533 13.26 -11.37 51.87
CA ASN A 533 12.28 -11.92 50.94
C ASN A 533 11.25 -10.86 50.49
N TYR A 534 10.99 -9.85 51.30
CA TYR A 534 10.16 -8.70 50.95
C TYR A 534 10.91 -7.63 50.13
N GLY A 535 12.21 -7.85 49.88
CA GLY A 535 13.05 -7.03 49.06
C GLY A 535 13.65 -5.79 49.73
N VAL A 536 13.65 -5.76 51.06
CA VAL A 536 14.34 -4.70 51.79
C VAL A 536 15.86 -4.90 51.67
N ASP A 537 16.60 -3.83 51.35
CA ASP A 537 18.05 -3.86 51.22
C ASP A 537 18.74 -4.26 52.54
N THR A 538 19.84 -5.02 52.43
CA THR A 538 20.56 -5.52 53.60
C THR A 538 21.13 -4.37 54.46
N GLU A 539 21.61 -3.29 53.83
CA GLU A 539 22.13 -2.12 54.53
C GLU A 539 21.04 -1.43 55.37
N ILE A 540 19.82 -1.36 54.84
CA ILE A 540 18.65 -0.83 55.59
C ILE A 540 18.30 -1.72 56.75
N ILE A 541 18.34 -3.05 56.58
CA ILE A 541 18.05 -4.01 57.64
C ILE A 541 19.09 -3.89 58.77
N ASP A 542 20.39 -3.81 58.42
CA ASP A 542 21.47 -3.72 59.39
C ASP A 542 21.41 -2.37 60.16
N THR A 543 21.15 -1.25 59.48
CA THR A 543 20.91 0.05 60.11
C THR A 543 19.73 0.00 61.12
N CYS A 544 18.62 -0.70 60.75
CA CYS A 544 17.48 -0.83 61.65
C CYS A 544 17.78 -1.69 62.91
N LEU A 545 18.66 -2.69 62.80
CA LEU A 545 19.10 -3.51 63.92
C LEU A 545 19.98 -2.70 64.90
N GLU A 546 20.95 -1.92 64.37
CA GLU A 546 21.77 -1.04 65.20
C GLU A 546 20.94 -0.02 65.98
N GLU A 547 19.93 0.61 65.32
CA GLU A 547 19.03 1.56 66.00
C GLU A 547 18.13 0.89 67.06
N LEU A 548 17.80 -0.39 66.90
CA LEU A 548 17.02 -1.15 67.89
C LEU A 548 17.83 -1.57 69.12
N ASP A 549 19.11 -1.94 68.91
CA ASP A 549 20.02 -2.31 69.99
C ASP A 549 20.35 -1.07 70.88
N ASP A 550 20.55 0.11 70.26
CA ASP A 550 20.73 1.37 71.00
C ASP A 550 19.46 1.76 71.81
N ASP A 551 18.26 1.57 71.29
CA ASP A 551 16.98 1.82 72.01
C ASP A 551 16.77 0.85 73.19
N GLU A 552 17.16 -0.42 73.07
CA GLU A 552 17.08 -1.41 74.18
C GLU A 552 18.11 -1.13 75.26
N GLU A 553 19.34 -0.70 74.95
CA GLU A 553 20.35 -0.25 75.94
C GLU A 553 19.88 1.01 76.68
N TYR A 554 19.20 1.96 75.97
CA TYR A 554 18.67 3.20 76.59
C TYR A 554 17.45 2.95 77.50
N GLN A 555 16.66 1.89 77.27
CA GLN A 555 15.56 1.49 78.15
C GLN A 555 15.99 0.59 79.31
N ALA A 556 17.20 0.02 79.25
CA ALA A 556 17.80 -0.80 80.33
C ALA A 556 18.68 -0.01 81.31
N ALA A 557 19.01 1.25 80.97
CA ALA A 557 19.74 2.19 81.79
C ALA A 557 18.79 3.15 82.52
#